data_3eb8d09b3663276b5f9c0819456f858e
#
_entry.id   3eb8d09b3663276b5f9c0819456f858e
#
_cell.length_a   1.000
_cell.length_b   1.000
_cell.length_c   1.000
_cell.angle_alpha   90.00
_cell.angle_beta   90.00
_cell.angle_gamma   90.00
#
_symmetry.space_group_name_H-M   'P 1'
#
loop_
_entity.id
_entity.type
_entity.pdbx_description
1 polymer ?
#
loop_
_entity_poly.entity_id
_entity_poly.type
_entity_poly.pdbx_seq_one_letter_code
_entity_poly.pdbx_strand_id
1 'polypeptide(L)'
;MRGMSADMMSPDADQEATQIVGRQIWRVVPYAKRYPGRVATGILSNMAARMFDLLPFVAMGYAVDYFTNDIMSGPQFIQDFVEFLPGSTAVGYGTLIFLGFFFLAFFQGLSEYSWQTLGYKIQHDLRMDATKSLISMESSYYDMRQTGQIMSVLSSDVNQLEDVVADSSTSIIRIIVTFLTAFCILVLMSWKLAAVLFGPLILIVPLVYWFSTRVQRKYRKQRESTGDITAVLENLISGIAVVQAYNAQDWESKRVRRESASYRDQAIGASQDRNRFVPMIYAIAGAVSYTHLRAHETS
;
A
#
# COMPACT_ATOMS: atom_id res chain seq x y z
N MET A 1 7.03 -20.69 36.42
CA MET A 1 6.78 -20.34 35.02
C MET A 1 7.22 -18.91 34.76
N ARG A 2 8.51 -18.62 34.75
CA ARG A 2 9.07 -17.24 34.69
C ARG A 2 10.28 -17.13 33.73
N GLY A 3 10.34 -17.99 32.71
CA GLY A 3 11.53 -18.08 31.86
C GLY A 3 11.31 -18.02 30.34
N MET A 4 10.05 -17.81 29.85
CA MET A 4 9.77 -17.99 28.42
C MET A 4 9.35 -16.68 27.70
N SER A 5 9.33 -15.55 28.39
CA SER A 5 8.88 -14.26 27.81
C SER A 5 10.01 -13.28 27.44
N ALA A 6 11.25 -13.52 27.85
CA ALA A 6 12.37 -12.61 27.56
C ALA A 6 13.10 -12.90 26.24
N ASP A 7 13.09 -14.14 25.77
CA ASP A 7 13.79 -14.54 24.53
C ASP A 7 13.02 -14.21 23.23
N MET A 8 11.73 -13.89 23.30
CA MET A 8 10.96 -13.40 22.15
C MET A 8 11.15 -11.92 21.83
N MET A 9 11.99 -11.20 22.58
CA MET A 9 12.18 -9.75 22.47
C MET A 9 13.52 -9.34 21.84
N SER A 10 14.22 -10.25 21.16
CA SER A 10 15.47 -9.91 20.47
C SER A 10 15.20 -9.08 19.20
N PRO A 11 16.05 -8.12 18.83
CA PRO A 11 15.99 -7.40 17.56
C PRO A 11 15.96 -8.33 16.34
N ASP A 12 16.52 -9.53 16.50
CA ASP A 12 16.59 -10.58 15.50
C ASP A 12 15.22 -11.21 15.24
N ALA A 13 14.38 -11.36 16.26
CA ALA A 13 13.01 -11.88 16.11
C ALA A 13 12.12 -10.99 15.23
N ASP A 14 12.34 -9.67 15.22
CA ASP A 14 11.59 -8.77 14.34
C ASP A 14 12.10 -8.77 12.89
N GLN A 15 13.39 -8.93 12.70
CA GLN A 15 13.95 -9.14 11.36
C GLN A 15 13.53 -10.51 10.82
N GLU A 16 13.52 -11.55 11.65
CA GLU A 16 12.96 -12.85 11.32
C GLU A 16 11.45 -12.76 11.02
N ALA A 17 10.66 -12.06 11.84
CA ALA A 17 9.23 -11.88 11.56
C ALA A 17 8.97 -11.13 10.25
N THR A 18 9.75 -10.08 9.95
CA THR A 18 9.63 -9.34 8.69
C THR A 18 10.10 -10.17 7.49
N GLN A 19 11.18 -10.96 7.65
CA GLN A 19 11.64 -11.90 6.64
C GLN A 19 10.68 -13.08 6.47
N ILE A 20 10.07 -13.54 7.56
CA ILE A 20 9.05 -14.61 7.54
C ILE A 20 7.81 -14.12 6.78
N VAL A 21 7.33 -12.90 7.02
CA VAL A 21 6.19 -12.31 6.29
C VAL A 21 6.51 -12.14 4.81
N GLY A 22 7.68 -11.60 4.47
CA GLY A 22 8.13 -11.49 3.08
C GLY A 22 8.24 -12.86 2.39
N ARG A 23 8.79 -13.85 3.08
CA ARG A 23 8.93 -15.23 2.58
C ARG A 23 7.59 -15.96 2.46
N GLN A 24 6.62 -15.63 3.30
CA GLN A 24 5.28 -16.22 3.26
C GLN A 24 4.45 -15.74 2.08
N ILE A 25 4.56 -14.47 1.68
CA ILE A 25 3.89 -13.93 0.49
C ILE A 25 4.30 -14.70 -0.77
N TRP A 26 5.56 -15.11 -0.88
CA TRP A 26 6.02 -15.93 -2.00
C TRP A 26 5.36 -17.31 -2.08
N ARG A 27 4.77 -17.80 -1.00
CA ARG A 27 3.99 -19.07 -0.99
C ARG A 27 2.65 -18.94 -1.70
N VAL A 28 2.16 -17.73 -1.91
CA VAL A 28 0.93 -17.47 -2.67
C VAL A 28 1.19 -17.51 -4.19
N VAL A 29 2.42 -17.24 -4.62
CA VAL A 29 2.81 -17.23 -6.05
C VAL A 29 2.50 -18.55 -6.79
N PRO A 30 2.73 -19.76 -6.23
CA PRO A 30 2.34 -21.00 -6.88
C PRO A 30 0.84 -21.11 -7.17
N TYR A 31 -0.01 -20.55 -6.32
CA TYR A 31 -1.46 -20.50 -6.55
C TYR A 31 -1.81 -19.54 -7.67
N ALA A 32 -1.19 -18.36 -7.73
CA ALA A 32 -1.37 -17.42 -8.84
C ALA A 32 -0.96 -18.05 -10.20
N LYS A 33 0.08 -18.87 -10.22
CA LYS A 33 0.52 -19.61 -11.42
C LYS A 33 -0.51 -20.61 -11.97
N ARG A 34 -1.48 -21.03 -11.16
CA ARG A 34 -2.59 -21.88 -11.64
C ARG A 34 -3.56 -21.14 -12.57
N TYR A 35 -3.55 -19.80 -12.51
CA TYR A 35 -4.47 -18.93 -13.26
C TYR A 35 -3.73 -17.91 -14.16
N PRO A 36 -2.86 -18.37 -15.10
CA PRO A 36 -1.98 -17.48 -15.86
C PRO A 36 -2.76 -16.47 -16.71
N GLY A 37 -3.95 -16.85 -17.23
CA GLY A 37 -4.80 -15.96 -18.00
C GLY A 37 -5.28 -14.75 -17.19
N ARG A 38 -5.66 -14.94 -15.92
CA ARG A 38 -6.08 -13.83 -15.03
C ARG A 38 -4.93 -12.92 -14.66
N VAL A 39 -3.76 -13.49 -14.38
CA VAL A 39 -2.54 -12.71 -14.13
C VAL A 39 -2.16 -11.89 -15.36
N ALA A 40 -2.15 -12.49 -16.54
CA ALA A 40 -1.84 -11.81 -17.80
C ALA A 40 -2.84 -10.69 -18.11
N THR A 41 -4.15 -10.95 -18.01
CA THR A 41 -5.17 -9.91 -18.22
C THR A 41 -5.05 -8.78 -17.20
N GLY A 42 -4.81 -9.09 -15.93
CA GLY A 42 -4.61 -8.07 -14.90
C GLY A 42 -3.41 -7.16 -15.19
N ILE A 43 -2.26 -7.74 -15.56
CA ILE A 43 -1.04 -6.99 -15.88
C ILE A 43 -1.22 -6.18 -17.16
N LEU A 44 -1.66 -6.80 -18.26
CA LEU A 44 -1.81 -6.14 -19.56
C LEU A 44 -2.84 -5.00 -19.51
N SER A 45 -3.97 -5.23 -18.83
CA SER A 45 -4.99 -4.18 -18.66
C SER A 45 -4.48 -3.04 -17.79
N ASN A 46 -3.70 -3.32 -16.73
CA ASN A 46 -3.09 -2.26 -15.92
C ASN A 46 -2.09 -1.43 -16.74
N MET A 47 -1.26 -2.10 -17.56
CA MET A 47 -0.34 -1.39 -18.45
C MET A 47 -1.09 -0.52 -19.47
N ALA A 48 -2.13 -1.07 -20.12
CA ALA A 48 -2.96 -0.31 -21.05
C ALA A 48 -3.61 0.90 -20.35
N ALA A 49 -4.18 0.70 -19.15
CA ALA A 49 -4.75 1.81 -18.37
C ALA A 49 -3.73 2.94 -18.13
N ARG A 50 -2.47 2.60 -17.81
CA ARG A 50 -1.41 3.62 -17.60
C ARG A 50 -1.00 4.35 -18.88
N MET A 51 -1.05 3.69 -20.03
CA MET A 51 -0.83 4.36 -21.31
C MET A 51 -1.95 5.37 -21.61
N PHE A 52 -3.20 4.99 -21.40
CA PHE A 52 -4.33 5.89 -21.58
C PHE A 52 -4.46 6.98 -20.52
N ASP A 53 -3.87 6.81 -19.35
CA ASP A 53 -3.83 7.81 -18.28
C ASP A 53 -3.10 9.12 -18.70
N LEU A 54 -2.08 8.98 -19.55
CA LEU A 54 -1.32 10.12 -20.07
C LEU A 54 -1.98 10.82 -21.23
N LEU A 55 -2.82 10.14 -21.99
CA LEU A 55 -3.41 10.65 -23.22
C LEU A 55 -4.24 11.95 -23.01
N PRO A 56 -5.14 12.05 -21.99
CA PRO A 56 -5.89 13.26 -21.73
C PRO A 56 -5.01 14.47 -21.42
N PHE A 57 -3.92 14.28 -20.66
CA PHE A 57 -3.01 15.39 -20.32
C PHE A 57 -2.23 15.88 -21.53
N VAL A 58 -1.76 14.95 -22.36
CA VAL A 58 -1.06 15.28 -23.61
C VAL A 58 -2.01 15.99 -24.59
N ALA A 59 -3.22 15.47 -24.74
CA ALA A 59 -4.24 16.09 -25.59
C ALA A 59 -4.65 17.49 -25.10
N MET A 60 -4.72 17.68 -23.76
CA MET A 60 -4.99 19.00 -23.17
C MET A 60 -3.85 19.99 -23.47
N GLY A 61 -2.58 19.54 -23.39
CA GLY A 61 -1.44 20.38 -23.74
C GLY A 61 -1.53 20.90 -25.20
N TYR A 62 -1.79 19.99 -26.16
CA TYR A 62 -1.95 20.39 -27.56
C TYR A 62 -3.20 21.23 -27.81
N ALA A 63 -4.29 20.98 -27.09
CA ALA A 63 -5.48 21.83 -27.14
C ALA A 63 -5.17 23.26 -26.68
N VAL A 64 -4.41 23.44 -25.60
CA VAL A 64 -3.98 24.77 -25.13
C VAL A 64 -3.12 25.47 -26.15
N ASP A 65 -2.12 24.75 -26.74
CA ASP A 65 -1.27 25.31 -27.80
C ASP A 65 -2.11 25.81 -29.00
N TYR A 66 -3.09 25.02 -29.42
CA TYR A 66 -3.99 25.38 -30.50
C TYR A 66 -4.81 26.65 -30.15
N PHE A 67 -5.41 26.71 -28.96
CA PHE A 67 -6.23 27.87 -28.57
C PHE A 67 -5.42 29.16 -28.28
N THR A 68 -4.12 29.01 -27.94
CA THR A 68 -3.28 30.13 -27.59
C THR A 68 -2.53 30.69 -28.82
N ASN A 69 -2.05 29.83 -29.69
CA ASN A 69 -1.13 30.16 -30.77
C ASN A 69 -1.70 29.88 -32.17
N ASP A 70 -2.90 29.32 -32.26
CA ASP A 70 -3.53 28.84 -33.51
C ASP A 70 -2.65 27.83 -34.29
N ILE A 71 -1.80 27.11 -33.57
CA ILE A 71 -0.86 26.15 -34.15
C ILE A 71 -1.28 24.71 -33.74
N MET A 72 -1.56 23.88 -34.73
CA MET A 72 -1.71 22.44 -34.49
C MET A 72 -0.33 21.83 -34.19
N SER A 73 -0.02 21.67 -32.90
CA SER A 73 1.20 21.04 -32.44
C SER A 73 0.98 19.58 -32.06
N GLY A 74 2.05 18.76 -32.10
CA GLY A 74 2.02 17.39 -31.65
C GLY A 74 2.25 16.36 -32.75
N PRO A 75 2.22 15.05 -32.41
CA PRO A 75 2.40 13.96 -33.35
C PRO A 75 1.34 13.94 -34.45
N GLN A 76 1.73 13.61 -35.67
CA GLN A 76 0.83 13.59 -36.83
C GLN A 76 -0.44 12.78 -36.58
N PHE A 77 -0.34 11.60 -35.93
CA PHE A 77 -1.51 10.77 -35.66
C PHE A 77 -2.58 11.45 -34.78
N ILE A 78 -2.20 12.38 -33.90
CA ILE A 78 -3.13 13.17 -33.10
C ILE A 78 -3.79 14.24 -33.98
N GLN A 79 -3.01 14.91 -34.81
CA GLN A 79 -3.51 15.92 -35.74
C GLN A 79 -4.49 15.28 -36.74
N ASP A 80 -4.10 14.19 -37.40
CA ASP A 80 -4.95 13.44 -38.33
C ASP A 80 -6.25 12.95 -37.65
N PHE A 81 -6.18 12.52 -36.41
CA PHE A 81 -7.37 12.11 -35.66
C PHE A 81 -8.31 13.28 -35.37
N VAL A 82 -7.76 14.44 -34.98
CA VAL A 82 -8.54 15.65 -34.69
C VAL A 82 -9.19 16.18 -35.98
N GLU A 83 -8.48 16.17 -37.12
CA GLU A 83 -8.98 16.59 -38.42
C GLU A 83 -10.01 15.61 -39.00
N PHE A 84 -9.88 14.30 -38.74
CA PHE A 84 -10.82 13.31 -39.19
C PHE A 84 -12.22 13.45 -38.58
N LEU A 85 -12.31 14.03 -37.38
CA LEU A 85 -13.59 14.17 -36.68
C LEU A 85 -14.42 15.34 -37.28
N PRO A 86 -15.69 15.11 -37.59
CA PRO A 86 -16.56 16.18 -38.09
C PRO A 86 -16.81 17.22 -36.99
N GLY A 87 -16.50 18.48 -37.24
CA GLY A 87 -16.74 19.57 -36.33
C GLY A 87 -15.56 20.53 -36.21
N SER A 88 -15.52 21.30 -35.12
CA SER A 88 -14.39 22.17 -34.85
C SER A 88 -13.23 21.40 -34.25
N THR A 89 -12.01 21.88 -34.39
CA THR A 89 -10.79 21.32 -33.76
C THR A 89 -10.95 21.16 -32.26
N ALA A 90 -11.71 22.04 -31.60
CA ALA A 90 -12.08 21.90 -30.19
C ALA A 90 -12.86 20.61 -29.89
N VAL A 91 -13.79 20.22 -30.76
CA VAL A 91 -14.54 18.98 -30.64
C VAL A 91 -13.61 17.78 -30.81
N GLY A 92 -12.63 17.87 -31.73
CA GLY A 92 -11.62 16.83 -31.93
C GLY A 92 -10.78 16.58 -30.68
N TYR A 93 -10.21 17.61 -30.08
CA TYR A 93 -9.46 17.48 -28.83
C TYR A 93 -10.35 17.03 -27.66
N GLY A 94 -11.56 17.56 -27.52
CA GLY A 94 -12.52 17.12 -26.51
C GLY A 94 -12.86 15.63 -26.62
N THR A 95 -13.06 15.14 -27.85
CA THR A 95 -13.30 13.71 -28.10
C THR A 95 -12.09 12.84 -27.76
N LEU A 96 -10.89 13.30 -28.08
CA LEU A 96 -9.65 12.59 -27.75
C LEU A 96 -9.46 12.47 -26.23
N ILE A 97 -9.71 13.54 -25.49
CA ILE A 97 -9.67 13.57 -24.02
C ILE A 97 -10.71 12.59 -23.45
N PHE A 98 -11.95 12.65 -23.96
CA PHE A 98 -13.02 11.76 -23.53
C PHE A 98 -12.67 10.28 -23.78
N LEU A 99 -12.18 9.95 -24.96
CA LEU A 99 -11.75 8.59 -25.28
C LEU A 99 -10.59 8.13 -24.40
N GLY A 100 -9.64 9.03 -24.08
CA GLY A 100 -8.56 8.74 -23.16
C GLY A 100 -9.08 8.30 -21.78
N PHE A 101 -9.97 9.09 -21.18
CA PHE A 101 -10.59 8.72 -19.91
C PHE A 101 -11.49 7.50 -20.00
N PHE A 102 -12.21 7.32 -21.11
CA PHE A 102 -13.05 6.13 -21.33
C PHE A 102 -12.20 4.85 -21.34
N PHE A 103 -11.13 4.82 -22.13
CA PHE A 103 -10.26 3.64 -22.19
C PHE A 103 -9.47 3.43 -20.91
N LEU A 104 -9.04 4.52 -20.25
CA LEU A 104 -8.45 4.43 -18.92
C LEU A 104 -9.41 3.72 -17.96
N ALA A 105 -10.66 4.18 -17.84
CA ALA A 105 -11.65 3.61 -16.93
C ALA A 105 -11.98 2.14 -17.31
N PHE A 106 -12.11 1.84 -18.60
CA PHE A 106 -12.36 0.50 -19.09
C PHE A 106 -11.23 -0.48 -18.71
N PHE A 107 -9.99 -0.14 -19.02
CA PHE A 107 -8.84 -1.00 -18.71
C PHE A 107 -8.55 -1.07 -17.22
N GLN A 108 -8.78 0.01 -16.47
CA GLN A 108 -8.69 0.00 -15.02
C GLN A 108 -9.71 -0.97 -14.42
N GLY A 109 -10.98 -0.92 -14.84
CA GLY A 109 -12.02 -1.83 -14.36
C GLY A 109 -11.74 -3.29 -14.74
N LEU A 110 -11.21 -3.54 -15.94
CA LEU A 110 -10.82 -4.87 -16.37
C LEU A 110 -9.65 -5.43 -15.54
N SER A 111 -8.67 -4.58 -15.21
CA SER A 111 -7.55 -4.93 -14.34
C SER A 111 -8.05 -5.29 -12.94
N GLU A 112 -8.86 -4.44 -12.32
CA GLU A 112 -9.41 -4.67 -10.98
C GLU A 112 -10.25 -5.94 -10.93
N TYR A 113 -11.13 -6.15 -11.89
CA TYR A 113 -11.92 -7.38 -12.01
C TYR A 113 -11.04 -8.63 -12.11
N SER A 114 -9.94 -8.55 -12.87
CA SER A 114 -9.03 -9.68 -13.04
C SER A 114 -8.30 -10.02 -11.74
N TRP A 115 -7.82 -9.01 -11.00
CA TRP A 115 -7.13 -9.19 -9.72
C TRP A 115 -8.07 -9.66 -8.60
N GLN A 116 -9.26 -9.08 -8.49
CA GLN A 116 -10.27 -9.51 -7.52
C GLN A 116 -10.69 -10.97 -7.78
N THR A 117 -10.97 -11.31 -9.05
CA THR A 117 -11.33 -12.70 -9.40
C THR A 117 -10.18 -13.67 -9.11
N LEU A 118 -8.93 -13.24 -9.33
CA LEU A 118 -7.75 -14.03 -8.97
C LEU A 118 -7.67 -14.22 -7.45
N GLY A 119 -7.89 -13.16 -6.67
CA GLY A 119 -7.92 -13.21 -5.21
C GLY A 119 -8.92 -14.23 -4.68
N TYR A 120 -10.16 -14.19 -5.15
CA TYR A 120 -11.20 -15.17 -4.76
C TYR A 120 -10.86 -16.62 -5.13
N LYS A 121 -10.24 -16.83 -6.29
CA LYS A 121 -9.80 -18.17 -6.69
C LYS A 121 -8.68 -18.70 -5.83
N ILE A 122 -7.69 -17.87 -5.52
CA ILE A 122 -6.58 -18.23 -4.61
C ILE A 122 -7.13 -18.50 -3.21
N GLN A 123 -8.04 -17.66 -2.72
CA GLN A 123 -8.72 -17.84 -1.43
C GLN A 123 -9.43 -19.20 -1.36
N HIS A 124 -10.18 -19.56 -2.41
CA HIS A 124 -10.85 -20.85 -2.50
C HIS A 124 -9.85 -22.01 -2.45
N ASP A 125 -8.80 -21.98 -3.28
CA ASP A 125 -7.78 -23.04 -3.33
C ASP A 125 -7.06 -23.19 -1.98
N LEU A 126 -6.67 -22.09 -1.35
CA LEU A 126 -6.04 -22.10 -0.03
C LEU A 126 -6.95 -22.69 1.05
N ARG A 127 -8.24 -22.32 1.02
CA ARG A 127 -9.22 -22.85 1.98
C ARG A 127 -9.39 -24.36 1.80
N MET A 128 -9.45 -24.83 0.56
CA MET A 128 -9.57 -26.26 0.26
C MET A 128 -8.31 -27.03 0.67
N ASP A 129 -7.11 -26.53 0.33
CA ASP A 129 -5.86 -27.16 0.69
C ASP A 129 -5.66 -27.20 2.23
N ALA A 130 -6.02 -26.10 2.92
CA ALA A 130 -5.98 -26.05 4.40
C ALA A 130 -6.98 -27.02 5.04
N THR A 131 -8.21 -27.08 4.51
CA THR A 131 -9.23 -28.03 5.00
C THR A 131 -8.80 -29.47 4.82
N LYS A 132 -8.25 -29.79 3.62
CA LYS A 132 -7.71 -31.12 3.33
C LYS A 132 -6.58 -31.50 4.30
N SER A 133 -5.67 -30.56 4.58
CA SER A 133 -4.59 -30.78 5.55
C SER A 133 -5.14 -31.01 6.95
N LEU A 134 -6.12 -30.21 7.37
CA LEU A 134 -6.76 -30.39 8.68
C LEU A 134 -7.40 -31.78 8.81
N ILE A 135 -8.21 -32.20 7.84
CA ILE A 135 -8.87 -33.51 7.88
C ILE A 135 -7.86 -34.69 7.99
N SER A 136 -6.65 -34.49 7.48
CA SER A 136 -5.59 -35.53 7.53
C SER A 136 -4.72 -35.47 8.81
N MET A 137 -4.95 -34.51 9.72
CA MET A 137 -4.19 -34.39 10.95
C MET A 137 -4.66 -35.41 12.03
N GLU A 138 -3.74 -35.76 12.91
CA GLU A 138 -4.03 -36.65 14.03
C GLU A 138 -4.95 -35.96 15.07
N SER A 139 -5.70 -36.78 15.83
CA SER A 139 -6.61 -36.29 16.88
C SER A 139 -5.89 -35.46 17.94
N SER A 140 -4.65 -35.78 18.26
CA SER A 140 -3.80 -35.03 19.20
C SER A 140 -3.60 -33.59 18.86
N TYR A 141 -3.64 -33.22 17.56
CA TYR A 141 -3.57 -31.82 17.11
C TYR A 141 -4.79 -31.00 17.58
N TYR A 142 -5.97 -31.63 17.58
CA TYR A 142 -7.23 -30.95 17.97
C TYR A 142 -7.36 -30.84 19.49
N ASP A 143 -6.79 -31.76 20.24
CA ASP A 143 -6.79 -31.75 21.71
C ASP A 143 -5.93 -30.60 22.28
N MET A 144 -4.91 -30.16 21.54
CA MET A 144 -4.00 -29.11 21.97
C MET A 144 -4.39 -27.72 21.49
N ARG A 145 -5.42 -27.58 20.64
CA ARG A 145 -5.80 -26.30 20.05
C ARG A 145 -7.30 -26.03 20.19
N GLN A 146 -7.62 -24.77 20.45
CA GLN A 146 -9.01 -24.34 20.50
C GLN A 146 -9.60 -24.32 19.08
N THR A 147 -10.80 -24.87 18.91
CA THR A 147 -11.53 -24.88 17.64
C THR A 147 -11.67 -23.47 17.04
N GLY A 148 -11.86 -22.45 17.89
CA GLY A 148 -11.94 -21.06 17.47
C GLY A 148 -10.66 -20.53 16.79
N GLN A 149 -9.48 -20.98 17.20
CA GLN A 149 -8.21 -20.62 16.55
C GLN A 149 -8.11 -21.21 15.13
N ILE A 150 -8.52 -22.48 14.97
CA ILE A 150 -8.53 -23.17 13.67
C ILE A 150 -9.53 -22.47 12.73
N MET A 151 -10.70 -22.12 13.23
CA MET A 151 -11.72 -21.41 12.46
C MET A 151 -11.27 -20.00 12.07
N SER A 152 -10.55 -19.29 12.94
CA SER A 152 -9.96 -17.97 12.60
C SER A 152 -9.01 -18.07 11.42
N VAL A 153 -8.14 -19.07 11.38
CA VAL A 153 -7.22 -19.30 10.24
C VAL A 153 -7.98 -19.56 8.95
N LEU A 154 -8.99 -20.46 8.98
CA LEU A 154 -9.75 -20.83 7.79
C LEU A 154 -10.66 -19.73 7.24
N SER A 155 -11.10 -18.80 8.08
CA SER A 155 -12.00 -17.72 7.70
C SER A 155 -11.28 -16.39 7.61
N SER A 156 -10.79 -15.86 8.73
CA SER A 156 -10.23 -14.50 8.81
C SER A 156 -8.90 -14.36 8.06
N ASP A 157 -7.94 -15.25 8.34
CA ASP A 157 -6.60 -15.14 7.76
C ASP A 157 -6.61 -15.40 6.25
N VAL A 158 -7.43 -16.36 5.80
CA VAL A 158 -7.59 -16.65 4.37
C VAL A 158 -8.30 -15.50 3.65
N ASN A 159 -9.27 -14.82 4.29
CA ASN A 159 -9.90 -13.62 3.71
C ASN A 159 -8.90 -12.47 3.57
N GLN A 160 -8.05 -12.23 4.58
CA GLN A 160 -7.01 -11.19 4.49
C GLN A 160 -6.03 -11.43 3.34
N LEU A 161 -5.77 -12.68 2.96
CA LEU A 161 -4.92 -12.98 1.81
C LEU A 161 -5.54 -12.57 0.48
N GLU A 162 -6.86 -12.61 0.35
CA GLU A 162 -7.57 -12.12 -0.83
C GLU A 162 -7.35 -10.62 -1.02
N ASP A 163 -7.55 -9.82 0.03
CA ASP A 163 -7.31 -8.37 0.01
C ASP A 163 -5.86 -8.06 -0.42
N VAL A 164 -4.89 -8.79 0.14
CA VAL A 164 -3.47 -8.63 -0.22
C VAL A 164 -3.22 -8.97 -1.69
N VAL A 165 -3.82 -10.02 -2.23
CA VAL A 165 -3.64 -10.41 -3.63
C VAL A 165 -4.31 -9.41 -4.56
N ALA A 166 -5.54 -8.98 -4.26
CA ALA A 166 -6.29 -8.05 -5.09
C ALA A 166 -5.69 -6.64 -5.07
N ASP A 167 -5.59 -6.02 -3.89
CA ASP A 167 -5.23 -4.61 -3.76
C ASP A 167 -3.73 -4.37 -3.87
N SER A 168 -2.92 -5.19 -3.19
CA SER A 168 -1.47 -4.98 -3.18
C SER A 168 -0.85 -5.27 -4.54
N SER A 169 -1.30 -6.32 -5.24
CA SER A 169 -0.77 -6.64 -6.57
C SER A 169 -1.09 -5.56 -7.58
N THR A 170 -2.34 -5.07 -7.60
CA THR A 170 -2.75 -3.96 -8.46
C THR A 170 -1.94 -2.69 -8.16
N SER A 171 -1.76 -2.36 -6.89
CA SER A 171 -1.03 -1.16 -6.47
C SER A 171 0.46 -1.23 -6.81
N ILE A 172 1.12 -2.35 -6.59
CA ILE A 172 2.53 -2.55 -6.90
C ILE A 172 2.77 -2.44 -8.41
N ILE A 173 1.97 -3.12 -9.22
CA ILE A 173 2.09 -3.08 -10.67
C ILE A 173 1.83 -1.66 -11.17
N ARG A 174 0.81 -0.98 -10.67
CA ARG A 174 0.52 0.40 -11.00
C ARG A 174 1.70 1.32 -10.73
N ILE A 175 2.30 1.24 -9.54
CA ILE A 175 3.46 2.06 -9.18
C ILE A 175 4.63 1.79 -10.13
N ILE A 176 4.96 0.52 -10.36
CA ILE A 176 6.08 0.15 -11.23
C ILE A 176 5.85 0.64 -12.67
N VAL A 177 4.67 0.39 -13.22
CA VAL A 177 4.35 0.76 -14.61
C VAL A 177 4.33 2.28 -14.76
N THR A 178 3.67 3.01 -13.84
CA THR A 178 3.64 4.49 -13.87
C THR A 178 5.04 5.07 -13.76
N PHE A 179 5.86 4.54 -12.86
CA PHE A 179 7.24 5.00 -12.68
C PHE A 179 8.08 4.78 -13.94
N LEU A 180 8.03 3.56 -14.51
CA LEU A 180 8.77 3.23 -15.73
C LEU A 180 8.30 4.08 -16.93
N THR A 181 6.99 4.23 -17.10
CA THR A 181 6.42 5.02 -18.20
C THR A 181 6.83 6.49 -18.09
N ALA A 182 6.69 7.10 -16.90
CA ALA A 182 7.11 8.48 -16.66
C ALA A 182 8.62 8.66 -16.87
N PHE A 183 9.43 7.72 -16.38
CA PHE A 183 10.88 7.74 -16.58
C PHE A 183 11.27 7.66 -18.06
N CYS A 184 10.68 6.72 -18.80
CA CYS A 184 10.95 6.57 -20.24
C CYS A 184 10.57 7.85 -21.02
N ILE A 185 9.39 8.41 -20.77
CA ILE A 185 8.95 9.63 -21.46
C ILE A 185 9.91 10.78 -21.16
N LEU A 186 10.27 11.00 -19.90
CA LEU A 186 11.17 12.09 -19.52
C LEU A 186 12.58 11.93 -20.09
N VAL A 187 13.12 10.70 -20.14
CA VAL A 187 14.42 10.43 -20.77
C VAL A 187 14.38 10.73 -22.28
N LEU A 188 13.30 10.35 -22.95
CA LEU A 188 13.12 10.62 -24.39
C LEU A 188 12.96 12.13 -24.69
N MET A 189 12.33 12.87 -23.81
CA MET A 189 12.19 14.34 -23.95
C MET A 189 13.49 15.06 -23.59
N SER A 190 14.06 14.73 -22.44
CA SER A 190 15.33 15.33 -21.97
C SER A 190 15.92 14.49 -20.85
N TRP A 191 17.08 13.90 -21.09
CA TRP A 191 17.80 13.13 -20.08
C TRP A 191 18.20 13.98 -18.86
N LYS A 192 18.46 15.29 -19.06
CA LYS A 192 18.76 16.23 -17.97
C LYS A 192 17.55 16.41 -17.05
N LEU A 193 16.36 16.55 -17.65
CA LEU A 193 15.11 16.69 -16.92
C LEU A 193 14.81 15.42 -16.12
N ALA A 194 14.99 14.25 -16.74
CA ALA A 194 14.83 12.96 -16.05
C ALA A 194 15.78 12.84 -14.85
N ALA A 195 17.07 13.21 -15.01
CA ALA A 195 18.03 13.16 -13.93
C ALA A 195 17.68 14.08 -12.75
N VAL A 196 17.19 15.29 -13.02
CA VAL A 196 16.75 16.24 -12.00
C VAL A 196 15.53 15.74 -11.24
N LEU A 197 14.56 15.15 -11.95
CA LEU A 197 13.31 14.66 -11.32
C LEU A 197 13.51 13.33 -10.56
N PHE A 198 14.25 12.39 -11.14
CA PHE A 198 14.43 11.07 -10.53
C PHE A 198 15.63 10.99 -9.57
N GLY A 199 16.61 11.89 -9.71
CA GLY A 199 17.78 11.94 -8.83
C GLY A 199 17.44 11.97 -7.33
N PRO A 200 16.58 12.88 -6.88
CA PRO A 200 16.16 12.93 -5.48
C PRO A 200 15.43 11.70 -4.97
N LEU A 201 14.74 10.94 -5.85
CA LEU A 201 14.08 9.69 -5.46
C LEU A 201 15.08 8.64 -4.96
N ILE A 202 16.31 8.63 -5.51
CA ILE A 202 17.39 7.75 -5.05
C ILE A 202 17.74 8.04 -3.59
N LEU A 203 17.65 9.30 -3.16
CA LEU A 203 17.90 9.71 -1.76
C LEU A 203 16.69 9.43 -0.85
N ILE A 204 15.48 9.54 -1.39
CA ILE A 204 14.23 9.32 -0.64
C ILE A 204 14.11 7.85 -0.21
N VAL A 205 14.46 6.89 -1.07
CA VAL A 205 14.29 5.45 -0.78
C VAL A 205 15.03 5.01 0.50
N PRO A 206 16.35 5.24 0.67
CA PRO A 206 17.04 4.88 1.91
C PRO A 206 16.54 5.67 3.11
N LEU A 207 16.13 6.93 2.92
CA LEU A 207 15.55 7.75 3.98
C LEU A 207 14.23 7.17 4.48
N VAL A 208 13.33 6.76 3.58
CA VAL A 208 12.06 6.10 3.93
C VAL A 208 12.30 4.78 4.62
N TYR A 209 13.25 3.97 4.15
CA TYR A 209 13.62 2.72 4.78
C TYR A 209 14.13 2.90 6.21
N TRP A 210 15.08 3.82 6.41
CA TRP A 210 15.61 4.16 7.74
C TRP A 210 14.52 4.65 8.69
N PHE A 211 13.65 5.52 8.19
CA PHE A 211 12.53 6.04 8.97
C PHE A 211 11.52 4.94 9.33
N SER A 212 11.13 4.13 8.35
CA SER A 212 10.17 3.04 8.56
C SER A 212 10.63 2.09 9.68
N THR A 213 11.90 1.67 9.65
CA THR A 213 12.46 0.80 10.70
C THR A 213 12.49 1.45 12.07
N ARG A 214 12.78 2.77 12.14
CA ARG A 214 12.80 3.52 13.40
C ARG A 214 11.41 3.71 13.99
N VAL A 215 10.46 4.07 13.16
CA VAL A 215 9.06 4.30 13.59
C VAL A 215 8.36 3.01 13.97
N GLN A 216 8.60 1.92 13.26
CA GLN A 216 8.03 0.60 13.60
C GLN A 216 8.39 0.17 15.03
N ARG A 217 9.62 0.42 15.50
CA ARG A 217 10.02 0.13 16.90
C ARG A 217 9.17 0.90 17.90
N LYS A 218 8.85 2.18 17.64
CA LYS A 218 8.04 2.99 18.54
C LYS A 218 6.57 2.57 18.51
N TYR A 219 6.02 2.25 17.34
CA TYR A 219 4.67 1.71 17.24
C TYR A 219 4.54 0.34 17.90
N ARG A 220 5.59 -0.47 17.91
CA ARG A 220 5.59 -1.73 18.67
C ARG A 220 5.47 -1.46 20.17
N LYS A 221 6.30 -0.58 20.73
CA LYS A 221 6.22 -0.18 22.15
C LYS A 221 4.84 0.38 22.52
N GLN A 222 4.25 1.17 21.63
CA GLN A 222 2.88 1.66 21.81
C GLN A 222 1.87 0.52 21.86
N ARG A 223 1.99 -0.49 21.00
CA ARG A 223 1.12 -1.68 21.01
C ARG A 223 1.30 -2.53 22.25
N GLU A 224 2.54 -2.68 22.74
CA GLU A 224 2.83 -3.36 24.02
C GLU A 224 2.14 -2.62 25.17
N SER A 225 2.27 -1.29 25.26
CA SER A 225 1.57 -0.48 26.27
C SER A 225 0.04 -0.51 26.14
N THR A 226 -0.50 -0.72 24.92
CA THR A 226 -1.93 -0.95 24.73
C THR A 226 -2.34 -2.30 25.33
N GLY A 227 -1.54 -3.33 25.15
CA GLY A 227 -1.76 -4.64 25.78
C GLY A 227 -1.75 -4.57 27.30
N ASP A 228 -0.78 -3.84 27.88
CA ASP A 228 -0.64 -3.69 29.32
C ASP A 228 -1.86 -2.97 29.94
N ILE A 229 -2.31 -1.87 29.34
CA ILE A 229 -3.51 -1.16 29.84
C ILE A 229 -4.77 -2.01 29.70
N THR A 230 -4.90 -2.75 28.59
CA THR A 230 -6.05 -3.65 28.36
C THR A 230 -6.09 -4.76 29.41
N ALA A 231 -4.94 -5.39 29.70
CA ALA A 231 -4.83 -6.43 30.73
C ALA A 231 -5.17 -5.89 32.14
N VAL A 232 -4.74 -4.67 32.46
CA VAL A 232 -5.09 -4.03 33.74
C VAL A 232 -6.58 -3.75 33.84
N LEU A 233 -7.20 -3.26 32.75
CA LEU A 233 -8.66 -2.99 32.71
C LEU A 233 -9.47 -4.29 32.77
N GLU A 234 -9.06 -5.34 32.08
CA GLU A 234 -9.69 -6.65 32.11
C GLU A 234 -9.66 -7.25 33.53
N ASN A 235 -8.50 -7.21 34.18
CA ASN A 235 -8.35 -7.67 35.57
C ASN A 235 -9.22 -6.85 36.53
N LEU A 236 -9.26 -5.51 36.36
CA LEU A 236 -10.09 -4.62 37.18
C LEU A 236 -11.57 -4.95 37.04
N ILE A 237 -12.06 -5.09 35.79
CA ILE A 237 -13.49 -5.38 35.51
C ILE A 237 -13.87 -6.76 36.04
N SER A 238 -13.02 -7.76 35.79
CA SER A 238 -13.25 -9.13 36.25
C SER A 238 -13.23 -9.26 37.77
N GLY A 239 -12.41 -8.44 38.45
CA GLY A 239 -12.28 -8.39 39.91
C GLY A 239 -13.11 -7.28 40.59
N ILE A 240 -14.03 -6.60 39.92
CA ILE A 240 -14.66 -5.38 40.39
C ILE A 240 -15.36 -5.56 41.76
N ALA A 241 -15.99 -6.70 41.99
CA ALA A 241 -16.64 -7.00 43.27
C ALA A 241 -15.65 -7.05 44.44
N VAL A 242 -14.44 -7.55 44.20
CA VAL A 242 -13.37 -7.58 45.20
C VAL A 242 -12.85 -6.16 45.46
N VAL A 243 -12.64 -5.38 44.42
CA VAL A 243 -12.18 -3.97 44.53
C VAL A 243 -13.19 -3.16 45.36
N GLN A 244 -14.50 -3.37 45.15
CA GLN A 244 -15.56 -2.70 45.90
C GLN A 244 -15.62 -3.19 47.36
N ALA A 245 -15.52 -4.50 47.61
CA ALA A 245 -15.58 -5.07 48.94
C ALA A 245 -14.43 -4.60 49.85
N TYR A 246 -13.26 -4.36 49.28
CA TYR A 246 -12.08 -3.90 50.01
C TYR A 246 -11.85 -2.38 49.94
N ASN A 247 -12.75 -1.60 49.35
CA ASN A 247 -12.60 -0.15 49.11
C ASN A 247 -11.30 0.22 48.43
N ALA A 248 -10.83 -0.61 47.47
CA ALA A 248 -9.53 -0.47 46.81
C ALA A 248 -9.59 0.39 45.55
N GLN A 249 -10.66 1.18 45.31
CA GLN A 249 -10.88 1.94 44.06
C GLN A 249 -9.75 2.94 43.78
N ASP A 250 -9.26 3.64 44.82
CA ASP A 250 -8.18 4.61 44.67
C ASP A 250 -6.84 3.97 44.27
N TRP A 251 -6.59 2.77 44.77
CA TRP A 251 -5.37 2.03 44.42
C TRP A 251 -5.43 1.55 42.98
N GLU A 252 -6.54 0.95 42.55
CA GLU A 252 -6.73 0.51 41.18
C GLU A 252 -6.77 1.70 40.19
N SER A 253 -7.38 2.81 40.56
CA SER A 253 -7.35 4.04 39.76
C SER A 253 -5.93 4.55 39.53
N LYS A 254 -5.06 4.51 40.53
CA LYS A 254 -3.65 4.86 40.39
C LYS A 254 -2.88 3.90 39.50
N ARG A 255 -3.22 2.61 39.54
CA ARG A 255 -2.65 1.58 38.69
C ARG A 255 -3.02 1.80 37.21
N VAL A 256 -4.32 1.98 36.92
CA VAL A 256 -4.80 2.31 35.57
C VAL A 256 -4.16 3.62 35.06
N ARG A 257 -4.08 4.65 35.91
CA ARG A 257 -3.46 5.94 35.55
C ARG A 257 -1.99 5.77 35.15
N ARG A 258 -1.24 4.90 35.81
CA ARG A 258 0.17 4.64 35.49
C ARG A 258 0.31 4.02 34.11
N GLU A 259 -0.44 2.98 33.80
CA GLU A 259 -0.41 2.30 32.51
C GLU A 259 -0.92 3.20 31.39
N SER A 260 -1.98 3.97 31.64
CA SER A 260 -2.50 4.97 30.69
C SER A 260 -1.48 6.08 30.41
N ALA A 261 -0.70 6.53 31.42
CA ALA A 261 0.37 7.50 31.22
C ALA A 261 1.51 6.91 30.38
N SER A 262 1.88 5.65 30.62
CA SER A 262 2.87 4.94 29.80
C SER A 262 2.45 4.87 28.34
N TYR A 263 1.22 4.45 28.08
CA TYR A 263 0.67 4.44 26.72
C TYR A 263 0.69 5.83 26.06
N ARG A 264 0.22 6.86 26.77
CA ARG A 264 0.24 8.24 26.28
C ARG A 264 1.64 8.68 25.86
N ASP A 265 2.64 8.41 26.70
CA ASP A 265 4.01 8.86 26.45
C ASP A 265 4.65 8.11 25.26
N GLN A 266 4.36 6.81 25.11
CA GLN A 266 4.76 6.03 23.93
C GLN A 266 4.06 6.52 22.66
N ALA A 267 2.76 6.80 22.73
CA ALA A 267 1.97 7.30 21.59
C ALA A 267 2.44 8.69 21.14
N ILE A 268 2.72 9.61 22.09
CA ILE A 268 3.29 10.94 21.78
C ILE A 268 4.66 10.78 21.12
N GLY A 269 5.53 9.92 21.66
CA GLY A 269 6.85 9.68 21.10
C GLY A 269 6.82 9.11 19.67
N ALA A 270 5.89 8.20 19.37
CA ALA A 270 5.69 7.68 18.02
C ALA A 270 5.15 8.75 17.04
N SER A 271 4.17 9.55 17.49
CA SER A 271 3.63 10.67 16.73
C SER A 271 4.65 11.76 16.42
N GLN A 272 5.51 12.11 17.36
CA GLN A 272 6.53 13.13 17.16
C GLN A 272 7.52 12.75 16.06
N ASP A 273 7.97 11.51 16.01
CA ASP A 273 8.88 11.06 14.95
C ASP A 273 8.20 11.09 13.59
N ARG A 274 6.95 10.62 13.50
CA ARG A 274 6.15 10.69 12.26
C ARG A 274 5.96 12.13 11.79
N ASN A 275 5.61 13.04 12.72
CA ASN A 275 5.29 14.43 12.38
C ASN A 275 6.54 15.26 12.04
N ARG A 276 7.74 14.80 12.39
CA ARG A 276 9.00 15.40 11.91
C ARG A 276 9.37 14.91 10.52
N PHE A 277 9.10 13.65 10.25
CA PHE A 277 9.52 13.01 8.99
C PHE A 277 8.64 13.40 7.80
N VAL A 278 7.32 13.44 7.97
CA VAL A 278 6.40 13.76 6.88
C VAL A 278 6.69 15.15 6.26
N PRO A 279 6.87 16.24 7.05
CA PRO A 279 7.27 17.53 6.48
C PRO A 279 8.64 17.51 5.80
N MET A 280 9.57 16.68 6.25
CA MET A 280 10.90 16.57 5.63
C MET A 280 10.79 15.95 4.22
N ILE A 281 9.93 14.94 4.01
CA ILE A 281 9.65 14.42 2.67
C ILE A 281 9.04 15.52 1.77
N TYR A 282 8.06 16.28 2.28
CA TYR A 282 7.46 17.38 1.52
C TYR A 282 8.47 18.48 1.20
N ALA A 283 9.37 18.80 2.12
CA ALA A 283 10.43 19.77 1.88
C ALA A 283 11.39 19.31 0.78
N ILE A 284 11.78 18.03 0.75
CA ILE A 284 12.62 17.45 -0.29
C ILE A 284 11.87 17.50 -1.65
N ALA A 285 10.60 17.07 -1.67
CA ALA A 285 9.78 17.11 -2.87
C ALA A 285 9.58 18.54 -3.40
N GLY A 286 9.34 19.50 -2.50
CA GLY A 286 9.20 20.93 -2.83
C GLY A 286 10.51 21.55 -3.35
N ALA A 287 11.65 21.20 -2.80
CA ALA A 287 12.96 21.65 -3.28
C ALA A 287 13.23 21.17 -4.71
N VAL A 288 12.82 19.94 -5.04
CA VAL A 288 12.89 19.41 -6.42
C VAL A 288 12.03 20.25 -7.37
N SER A 289 10.80 20.56 -6.99
CA SER A 289 9.90 21.37 -7.80
C SER A 289 10.43 22.80 -8.01
N TYR A 290 11.04 23.39 -6.98
CA TYR A 290 11.66 24.72 -7.08
C TYR A 290 12.88 24.76 -8.01
N THR A 291 13.76 23.77 -7.92
CA THR A 291 14.92 23.69 -8.82
C THR A 291 14.50 23.51 -10.28
N HIS A 292 13.38 22.85 -10.52
CA HIS A 292 12.80 22.67 -11.84
C HIS A 292 12.31 24.00 -12.46
N LEU A 293 11.61 24.84 -11.69
CA LEU A 293 11.14 26.14 -12.14
C LEU A 293 12.32 27.08 -12.47
N ARG A 294 13.37 27.08 -11.64
CA ARG A 294 14.53 27.93 -11.86
C ARG A 294 15.38 27.51 -13.08
N ALA A 295 15.45 26.21 -13.36
CA ALA A 295 16.15 25.71 -14.56
C ALA A 295 15.45 26.12 -15.85
N HIS A 296 14.13 26.33 -15.81
CA HIS A 296 13.34 26.81 -16.95
C HIS A 296 13.48 28.34 -17.20
N GLU A 297 13.77 29.12 -16.14
CA GLU A 297 14.01 30.56 -16.28
C GLU A 297 15.41 30.92 -16.81
N THR A 298 16.35 30.00 -16.77
CA THR A 298 17.77 30.21 -17.17
C THR A 298 18.15 29.56 -18.49
N SER A 299 17.22 28.91 -19.17
CA SER A 299 17.38 28.33 -20.52
C SER A 299 16.57 29.07 -21.56
#